data_429905b74fdcad1ba6eabfb9f8a40827
#
_entry.id   429905b74fdcad1ba6eabfb9f8a40827
#
_cell.length_a   1.000
_cell.length_b   1.000
_cell.length_c   1.000
_cell.angle_alpha   90.00
_cell.angle_beta   90.00
_cell.angle_gamma   90.00
#
_symmetry.space_group_name_H-M   'P 1'
#
loop_
_entity.id
_entity.type
_entity.pdbx_description
1 polymer ?
#
loop_
_entity_poly.entity_id
_entity_poly.type
_entity_poly.pdbx_seq_one_letter_code
_entity_poly.pdbx_strand_id
1 'polypeptide(L)'
;SRPFSDELMSMPLAVYIPCIWMRKKHPLSGFETLTLDQIIQFPFVQYFLLISKTVTANTDARFDKALRSLGMNRRKALVTNQLVTAIETVSTSDCLMVATQKDFLIERERYEIVTKPFPKKLPHDGSINLVLLQHQRTSGSAIHLWIAEKIIKIVKDLEGVENLASTL
;
A
#
# COMPACT_ATOMS: atom_id res chain seq x y z
N SER A 1 19.23 9.38 -11.19
CA SER A 1 19.12 10.64 -10.44
C SER A 1 18.75 10.31 -9.00
N ARG A 2 19.44 10.86 -8.01
CA ARG A 2 19.07 10.74 -6.61
C ARG A 2 17.71 11.44 -6.41
N PRO A 3 16.69 10.79 -5.84
CA PRO A 3 15.36 11.39 -5.69
C PRO A 3 15.32 12.49 -4.62
N PHE A 4 16.39 12.70 -3.87
CA PHE A 4 16.48 13.64 -2.76
C PHE A 4 17.69 14.57 -2.92
N SER A 5 17.67 15.75 -2.27
CA SER A 5 18.78 16.68 -2.28
C SER A 5 20.04 16.05 -1.67
N ASP A 6 21.22 16.53 -2.07
CA ASP A 6 22.50 16.01 -1.55
C ASP A 6 22.68 16.24 -0.03
N GLU A 7 21.86 17.10 0.56
CA GLU A 7 21.85 17.36 2.01
C GLU A 7 21.09 16.30 2.83
N LEU A 8 20.39 15.37 2.16
CA LEU A 8 19.60 14.31 2.81
C LEU A 8 20.29 12.96 2.68
N MET A 9 20.47 12.30 3.81
CA MET A 9 20.86 10.90 3.88
C MET A 9 19.61 10.05 3.92
N SER A 10 19.56 8.98 3.11
CA SER A 10 18.46 8.04 3.09
C SER A 10 18.91 6.67 3.61
N MET A 11 18.13 6.11 4.51
CA MET A 11 18.31 4.75 5.02
C MET A 11 17.09 3.91 4.64
N PRO A 12 17.26 2.73 3.99
CA PRO A 12 16.14 1.86 3.67
C PRO A 12 15.52 1.32 4.97
N LEU A 13 14.19 1.35 5.06
CA LEU A 13 13.44 0.81 6.20
C LEU A 13 12.71 -0.47 5.86
N ALA A 14 11.91 -0.47 4.79
CA ALA A 14 11.07 -1.59 4.41
C ALA A 14 10.71 -1.53 2.92
N VAL A 15 10.24 -2.65 2.40
CA VAL A 15 9.65 -2.74 1.06
C VAL A 15 8.20 -3.20 1.22
N TYR A 16 7.26 -2.36 0.78
CA TYR A 16 5.84 -2.67 0.79
C TYR A 16 5.40 -3.17 -0.58
N ILE A 17 4.79 -4.34 -0.59
CA ILE A 17 4.30 -4.97 -1.82
C ILE A 17 2.80 -4.68 -1.95
N PRO A 18 2.35 -4.10 -3.07
CA PRO A 18 0.93 -3.84 -3.29
C PRO A 18 0.18 -5.16 -3.48
N CYS A 19 -1.06 -5.15 -3.05
CA CYS A 19 -1.98 -6.27 -3.20
C CYS A 19 -3.41 -5.76 -3.42
N ILE A 20 -4.29 -6.67 -3.81
CA ILE A 20 -5.73 -6.40 -3.94
C ILE A 20 -6.41 -6.80 -2.64
N TRP A 21 -7.15 -5.87 -2.06
CA TRP A 21 -8.00 -6.07 -0.89
C TRP A 21 -9.44 -6.31 -1.34
N MET A 22 -10.09 -7.25 -0.68
CA MET A 22 -11.49 -7.60 -0.91
C MET A 22 -12.11 -8.21 0.34
N ARG A 23 -13.42 -8.21 0.44
CA ARG A 23 -14.12 -8.93 1.50
C ARG A 23 -13.88 -10.45 1.41
N LYS A 24 -13.92 -11.14 2.52
CA LYS A 24 -13.66 -12.59 2.61
C LYS A 24 -14.57 -13.43 1.68
N LYS A 25 -15.83 -13.00 1.50
CA LYS A 25 -16.80 -13.67 0.63
C LYS A 25 -16.91 -13.05 -0.78
N HIS A 26 -15.88 -12.34 -1.23
CA HIS A 26 -15.84 -11.78 -2.58
C HIS A 26 -15.73 -12.89 -3.63
N PRO A 27 -16.37 -12.77 -4.82
CA PRO A 27 -16.28 -13.78 -5.88
C PRO A 27 -14.84 -14.18 -6.26
N LEU A 28 -13.88 -13.26 -6.12
CA LEU A 28 -12.47 -13.51 -6.42
C LEU A 28 -11.66 -14.08 -5.24
N SER A 29 -12.23 -14.18 -4.04
CA SER A 29 -11.48 -14.58 -2.85
C SER A 29 -10.96 -16.03 -2.90
N GLY A 30 -11.61 -16.91 -3.64
CA GLY A 30 -11.22 -18.31 -3.81
C GLY A 30 -10.06 -18.53 -4.78
N PHE A 31 -9.66 -17.55 -5.57
CA PHE A 31 -8.54 -17.68 -6.52
C PHE A 31 -7.21 -17.42 -5.80
N GLU A 32 -6.21 -18.24 -6.06
CA GLU A 32 -4.84 -18.01 -5.55
C GLU A 32 -4.17 -16.82 -6.24
N THR A 33 -4.34 -16.71 -7.55
CA THR A 33 -3.82 -15.64 -8.38
C THR A 33 -4.93 -14.97 -9.16
N LEU A 34 -4.81 -13.67 -9.35
CA LEU A 34 -5.78 -12.87 -10.09
C LEU A 34 -5.20 -12.40 -11.43
N THR A 35 -6.06 -12.25 -12.43
CA THR A 35 -5.72 -11.60 -13.69
C THR A 35 -6.26 -10.17 -13.72
N LEU A 36 -5.68 -9.31 -14.58
CA LEU A 36 -6.19 -7.95 -14.77
C LEU A 36 -7.64 -7.96 -15.26
N ASP A 37 -7.98 -8.85 -16.19
CA ASP A 37 -9.33 -8.96 -16.75
C ASP A 37 -10.37 -9.34 -15.70
N GLN A 38 -10.00 -10.15 -14.69
CA GLN A 38 -10.88 -10.48 -13.58
C GLN A 38 -11.11 -9.28 -12.67
N ILE A 39 -10.05 -8.58 -12.25
CA ILE A 39 -10.19 -7.51 -11.26
C ILE A 39 -10.87 -6.26 -11.83
N ILE A 40 -10.69 -5.93 -13.12
CA ILE A 40 -11.33 -4.76 -13.74
C ILE A 40 -12.85 -4.90 -13.93
N GLN A 41 -13.40 -6.12 -13.80
CA GLN A 41 -14.85 -6.34 -13.80
C GLN A 41 -15.54 -5.74 -12.57
N PHE A 42 -14.79 -5.59 -11.49
CA PHE A 42 -15.31 -5.08 -10.22
C PHE A 42 -14.99 -3.58 -10.04
N PRO A 43 -15.85 -2.86 -9.31
CA PRO A 43 -15.56 -1.48 -8.96
C PRO A 43 -14.45 -1.39 -7.92
N PHE A 44 -13.78 -0.24 -7.87
CA PHE A 44 -12.68 0.00 -6.92
C PHE A 44 -13.02 1.14 -5.96
N VAL A 45 -12.58 0.98 -4.73
CA VAL A 45 -12.37 2.06 -3.78
C VAL A 45 -10.95 2.60 -3.98
N GLN A 46 -10.82 3.89 -4.14
CA GLN A 46 -9.53 4.58 -4.11
C GLN A 46 -9.40 5.34 -2.79
N TYR A 47 -8.56 4.81 -1.91
CA TYR A 47 -8.11 5.53 -0.73
C TYR A 47 -6.86 6.35 -1.07
N PHE A 48 -6.79 7.59 -0.59
CA PHE A 48 -5.61 8.44 -0.79
C PHE A 48 -5.27 9.22 0.48
N LEU A 49 -3.98 9.40 0.73
CA LEU A 49 -3.49 10.20 1.83
C LEU A 49 -3.32 11.66 1.38
N LEU A 50 -3.81 12.60 2.16
CA LEU A 50 -3.59 14.04 1.96
C LEU A 50 -2.19 14.43 2.46
N ILE A 51 -1.14 13.85 1.86
CA ILE A 51 0.26 14.11 2.24
C ILE A 51 0.84 15.36 1.59
N SER A 52 0.18 15.89 0.57
CA SER A 52 0.57 17.16 -0.07
C SER A 52 -0.64 17.83 -0.74
N LYS A 53 -0.52 19.13 -1.02
CA LYS A 53 -1.54 19.87 -1.77
C LYS A 53 -1.73 19.38 -3.21
N THR A 54 -0.78 18.62 -3.73
CA THR A 54 -0.81 18.06 -5.09
C THR A 54 -1.56 16.72 -5.18
N VAL A 55 -1.79 16.05 -4.06
CA VAL A 55 -2.56 14.80 -4.00
C VAL A 55 -4.01 15.15 -3.72
N THR A 56 -4.87 14.96 -4.71
CA THR A 56 -6.31 15.21 -4.64
C THR A 56 -7.08 13.96 -5.04
N ALA A 57 -8.40 13.98 -4.88
CA ALA A 57 -9.28 12.91 -5.32
C ALA A 57 -9.13 12.56 -6.81
N ASN A 58 -8.73 13.54 -7.63
CA ASN A 58 -8.51 13.37 -9.08
C ASN A 58 -7.10 12.91 -9.43
N THR A 59 -6.19 12.78 -8.43
CA THR A 59 -4.83 12.32 -8.69
C THR A 59 -4.86 10.84 -9.05
N ASP A 60 -4.33 10.51 -10.23
CA ASP A 60 -4.22 9.12 -10.64
C ASP A 60 -3.24 8.35 -9.77
N ALA A 61 -3.71 7.25 -9.22
CA ALA A 61 -2.84 6.30 -8.55
C ALA A 61 -1.85 5.65 -9.54
N ARG A 62 -0.73 5.14 -9.04
CA ARG A 62 0.23 4.38 -9.87
C ARG A 62 -0.45 3.25 -10.63
N PHE A 63 -1.41 2.60 -10.01
CA PHE A 63 -2.19 1.54 -10.64
C PHE A 63 -3.01 2.03 -11.83
N ASP A 64 -3.64 3.21 -11.76
CA ASP A 64 -4.38 3.80 -12.89
C ASP A 64 -3.46 4.07 -14.08
N LYS A 65 -2.25 4.57 -13.81
CA LYS A 65 -1.24 4.81 -14.84
C LYS A 65 -0.79 3.50 -15.51
N ALA A 66 -0.57 2.46 -14.72
CA ALA A 66 -0.19 1.14 -15.20
C ALA A 66 -1.31 0.49 -16.05
N LEU A 67 -2.57 0.60 -15.64
CA LEU A 67 -3.70 0.11 -16.43
C LEU A 67 -3.81 0.85 -17.77
N ARG A 68 -3.67 2.18 -17.77
CA ARG A 68 -3.72 2.97 -19.02
C ARG A 68 -2.62 2.61 -20.01
N SER A 69 -1.41 2.29 -19.53
CA SER A 69 -0.32 1.83 -20.42
C SER A 69 -0.64 0.50 -21.11
N LEU A 70 -1.61 -0.25 -20.60
CA LEU A 70 -2.13 -1.50 -21.17
C LEU A 70 -3.47 -1.30 -21.93
N GLY A 71 -3.91 -0.05 -22.13
CA GLY A 71 -5.20 0.26 -22.75
C GLY A 71 -6.42 -0.06 -21.86
N MET A 72 -6.21 -0.24 -20.55
CA MET A 72 -7.23 -0.65 -19.60
C MET A 72 -7.58 0.50 -18.63
N ASN A 73 -8.79 0.46 -18.11
CA ASN A 73 -9.24 1.37 -17.05
C ASN A 73 -10.04 0.59 -16.00
N ARG A 74 -10.02 1.06 -14.77
CA ARG A 74 -10.89 0.56 -13.72
C ARG A 74 -12.03 1.54 -13.41
N ARG A 75 -13.17 1.03 -13.02
CA ARG A 75 -14.28 1.82 -12.50
C ARG A 75 -14.03 2.16 -11.03
N LYS A 76 -14.03 3.43 -10.67
CA LYS A 76 -13.93 3.90 -9.28
C LYS A 76 -15.35 4.12 -8.75
N ALA A 77 -15.77 3.33 -7.75
CA ALA A 77 -17.07 3.50 -7.09
C ALA A 77 -16.98 4.54 -5.97
N LEU A 78 -15.84 4.62 -5.31
CA LEU A 78 -15.59 5.57 -4.22
C LEU A 78 -14.16 6.09 -4.31
N VAL A 79 -13.99 7.39 -4.07
CA VAL A 79 -12.68 8.02 -3.88
C VAL A 79 -12.75 8.78 -2.56
N THR A 80 -11.91 8.40 -1.60
CA THR A 80 -11.98 8.95 -0.24
C THR A 80 -10.61 9.04 0.41
N ASN A 81 -10.44 9.99 1.32
CA ASN A 81 -9.31 10.08 2.25
C ASN A 81 -9.68 9.60 3.66
N GLN A 82 -10.88 9.06 3.85
CA GLN A 82 -11.35 8.48 5.10
C GLN A 82 -11.12 6.97 5.07
N LEU A 83 -10.14 6.50 5.86
CA LEU A 83 -9.75 5.10 5.89
C LEU A 83 -10.90 4.17 6.27
N VAL A 84 -11.63 4.50 7.35
CA VAL A 84 -12.74 3.67 7.83
C VAL A 84 -13.79 3.52 6.74
N THR A 85 -14.19 4.61 6.08
CA THR A 85 -15.16 4.57 4.97
C THR A 85 -14.66 3.70 3.82
N ALA A 86 -13.37 3.75 3.48
CA ALA A 86 -12.79 2.91 2.44
C ALA A 86 -12.89 1.42 2.80
N ILE A 87 -12.47 1.06 4.02
CA ILE A 87 -12.47 -0.32 4.52
C ILE A 87 -13.90 -0.86 4.64
N GLU A 88 -14.83 -0.09 5.20
CA GLU A 88 -16.24 -0.50 5.31
C GLU A 88 -16.86 -0.74 3.93
N THR A 89 -16.59 0.12 2.95
CA THR A 89 -17.06 -0.08 1.58
C THR A 89 -16.55 -1.38 0.98
N VAL A 90 -15.26 -1.71 1.18
CA VAL A 90 -14.67 -2.97 0.70
C VAL A 90 -15.27 -4.17 1.44
N SER A 91 -15.48 -4.09 2.75
CA SER A 91 -15.98 -5.21 3.56
C SER A 91 -17.44 -5.56 3.29
N THR A 92 -18.24 -4.57 2.88
CA THR A 92 -19.70 -4.71 2.69
C THR A 92 -20.15 -4.80 1.24
N SER A 93 -19.22 -4.74 0.28
CA SER A 93 -19.54 -4.76 -1.16
C SER A 93 -18.55 -5.62 -1.96
N ASP A 94 -18.78 -5.72 -3.27
CA ASP A 94 -17.83 -6.32 -4.21
C ASP A 94 -16.81 -5.31 -4.76
N CYS A 95 -16.57 -4.23 -4.04
CA CYS A 95 -15.50 -3.30 -4.38
C CYS A 95 -14.13 -3.88 -4.00
N LEU A 96 -13.17 -3.64 -4.88
CA LEU A 96 -11.76 -3.93 -4.64
C LEU A 96 -11.02 -2.67 -4.19
N MET A 97 -9.95 -2.82 -3.44
CA MET A 97 -9.04 -1.73 -3.12
C MET A 97 -7.60 -2.16 -3.35
N VAL A 98 -6.78 -1.23 -3.84
CA VAL A 98 -5.33 -1.41 -3.92
C VAL A 98 -4.71 -0.84 -2.67
N ALA A 99 -4.02 -1.68 -1.91
CA ALA A 99 -3.27 -1.31 -0.73
C ALA A 99 -2.03 -2.20 -0.62
N THR A 100 -1.34 -2.26 0.51
CA THR A 100 -0.22 -3.17 0.70
C THR A 100 -0.58 -4.31 1.67
N GLN A 101 0.24 -5.35 1.68
CA GLN A 101 0.04 -6.46 2.61
C GLN A 101 0.18 -6.04 4.07
N LYS A 102 0.98 -5.00 4.34
CA LYS A 102 1.32 -4.52 5.68
C LYS A 102 0.43 -3.38 6.18
N ASP A 103 -0.43 -2.85 5.29
CA ASP A 103 -1.32 -1.75 5.69
C ASP A 103 -2.45 -2.27 6.60
N PHE A 104 -2.68 -1.56 7.70
CA PHE A 104 -3.88 -1.67 8.53
C PHE A 104 -4.26 -3.10 8.92
N LEU A 105 -3.32 -3.88 9.45
CA LEU A 105 -3.51 -5.30 9.79
C LEU A 105 -4.68 -5.52 10.75
N ILE A 106 -4.81 -4.69 11.79
CA ILE A 106 -5.87 -4.79 12.80
C ILE A 106 -7.23 -4.55 12.16
N GLU A 107 -7.36 -3.50 11.34
CA GLU A 107 -8.59 -3.17 10.64
C GLU A 107 -8.96 -4.25 9.63
N ARG A 108 -8.00 -4.80 8.91
CA ARG A 108 -8.25 -5.90 7.96
C ARG A 108 -8.85 -7.11 8.64
N GLU A 109 -8.29 -7.51 9.78
CA GLU A 109 -8.81 -8.63 10.57
C GLU A 109 -10.23 -8.34 11.08
N ARG A 110 -10.42 -7.16 11.68
CA ARG A 110 -11.72 -6.73 12.21
C ARG A 110 -12.83 -6.70 11.16
N TYR A 111 -12.51 -6.29 9.94
CA TYR A 111 -13.47 -6.15 8.82
C TYR A 111 -13.47 -7.34 7.88
N GLU A 112 -12.84 -8.45 8.24
CA GLU A 112 -12.72 -9.67 7.43
C GLU A 112 -12.25 -9.41 5.98
N ILE A 113 -11.26 -8.54 5.83
CA ILE A 113 -10.62 -8.24 4.55
C ILE A 113 -9.56 -9.29 4.26
N VAL A 114 -9.62 -9.89 3.08
CA VAL A 114 -8.57 -10.77 2.55
C VAL A 114 -7.78 -10.05 1.48
N THR A 115 -6.52 -10.46 1.30
CA THR A 115 -5.61 -9.88 0.33
C THR A 115 -5.21 -10.90 -0.71
N LYS A 116 -5.01 -10.45 -1.95
CA LYS A 116 -4.48 -11.27 -3.04
C LYS A 116 -3.32 -10.55 -3.70
N PRO A 117 -2.30 -11.29 -4.16
CA PRO A 117 -1.20 -10.71 -4.89
C PRO A 117 -1.67 -9.90 -6.10
N PHE A 118 -0.89 -8.89 -6.46
CA PHE A 118 -1.13 -8.15 -7.70
C PHE A 118 -0.96 -9.06 -8.92
N PRO A 119 -1.77 -8.85 -9.98
CA PRO A 119 -1.59 -9.57 -11.23
C PRO A 119 -0.21 -9.35 -11.84
N LYS A 120 0.46 -10.44 -12.28
CA LYS A 120 1.85 -10.42 -12.79
C LYS A 120 2.06 -9.63 -14.10
N LYS A 121 1.00 -9.27 -14.82
CA LYS A 121 1.08 -8.55 -16.11
C LYS A 121 1.29 -7.04 -15.99
N LEU A 122 1.39 -6.50 -14.78
CA LEU A 122 1.68 -5.07 -14.61
C LEU A 122 3.16 -4.80 -14.92
N PRO A 123 3.47 -3.66 -15.58
CA PRO A 123 4.84 -3.35 -16.03
C PRO A 123 5.86 -3.19 -14.91
N HIS A 124 5.39 -3.06 -13.68
CA HIS A 124 6.21 -3.01 -12.45
C HIS A 124 5.51 -3.79 -11.34
N ASP A 125 6.30 -4.37 -10.44
CA ASP A 125 5.78 -5.03 -9.24
C ASP A 125 5.05 -4.05 -8.29
N GLY A 126 5.18 -2.75 -8.56
CA GLY A 126 4.54 -1.67 -7.79
C GLY A 126 5.12 -1.48 -6.39
N SER A 127 6.20 -2.18 -6.05
CA SER A 127 6.79 -2.10 -4.71
C SER A 127 7.07 -0.66 -4.27
N ILE A 128 6.85 -0.40 -2.98
CA ILE A 128 7.04 0.90 -2.35
C ILE A 128 8.19 0.78 -1.36
N ASN A 129 9.31 1.42 -1.69
CA ASN A 129 10.44 1.49 -0.77
C ASN A 129 10.17 2.56 0.28
N LEU A 130 10.07 2.14 1.53
CA LEU A 130 10.03 3.04 2.68
C LEU A 130 11.46 3.36 3.09
N VAL A 131 11.77 4.65 3.18
CA VAL A 131 13.09 5.13 3.56
C VAL A 131 12.98 6.13 4.71
N LEU A 132 13.94 6.10 5.62
CA LEU A 132 14.13 7.14 6.61
C LEU A 132 15.06 8.20 6.03
N LEU A 133 14.59 9.45 6.01
CA LEU A 133 15.40 10.60 5.57
C LEU A 133 15.90 11.36 6.78
N GLN A 134 17.18 11.67 6.78
CA GLN A 134 17.83 12.48 7.80
C GLN A 134 18.67 13.57 7.13
N HIS A 135 18.60 14.80 7.63
CA HIS A 135 19.46 15.88 7.14
C HIS A 135 20.90 15.69 7.64
N GLN A 136 21.89 15.84 6.77
CA GLN A 136 23.31 15.64 7.11
C GLN A 136 23.76 16.42 8.34
N ARG A 137 23.30 17.66 8.51
CA ARG A 137 23.64 18.49 9.70
C ARG A 137 23.20 17.89 11.04
N THR A 138 22.27 16.93 11.04
CA THR A 138 21.79 16.25 12.24
C THR A 138 22.46 14.90 12.48
N SER A 139 23.36 14.47 11.59
CA SER A 139 24.01 13.15 11.66
C SER A 139 24.90 12.96 12.91
N GLY A 140 25.43 14.05 13.47
CA GLY A 140 26.21 14.03 14.73
C GLY A 140 25.37 14.19 16.01
N SER A 141 24.07 14.37 15.90
CA SER A 141 23.21 14.59 17.07
C SER A 141 22.78 13.25 17.69
N ALA A 142 23.16 13.01 18.94
CA ALA A 142 22.84 11.79 19.67
C ALA A 142 21.32 11.53 19.75
N ILE A 143 20.49 12.58 19.88
CA ILE A 143 19.03 12.43 19.93
C ILE A 143 18.46 11.99 18.58
N HIS A 144 18.97 12.50 17.46
CA HIS A 144 18.52 12.10 16.13
C HIS A 144 18.93 10.66 15.80
N LEU A 145 20.13 10.26 16.20
CA LEU A 145 20.58 8.87 16.06
C LEU A 145 19.72 7.93 16.89
N TRP A 146 19.44 8.26 18.14
CA TRP A 146 18.56 7.47 18.99
C TRP A 146 17.14 7.33 18.41
N ILE A 147 16.56 8.43 17.88
CA ILE A 147 15.23 8.38 17.23
C ILE A 147 15.28 7.47 16.00
N ALA A 148 16.32 7.60 15.16
CA ALA A 148 16.49 6.78 13.96
C ALA A 148 16.56 5.28 14.33
N GLU A 149 17.35 4.91 15.33
CA GLU A 149 17.46 3.54 15.83
C GLU A 149 16.11 3.00 16.34
N LYS A 150 15.34 3.82 17.07
CA LYS A 150 14.01 3.43 17.55
C LYS A 150 13.03 3.20 16.41
N ILE A 151 13.01 4.08 15.41
CA ILE A 151 12.17 3.91 14.22
C ILE A 151 12.53 2.62 13.48
N ILE A 152 13.82 2.39 13.22
CA ILE A 152 14.30 1.17 12.56
C ILE A 152 13.89 -0.07 13.34
N LYS A 153 14.04 -0.04 14.66
CA LYS A 153 13.66 -1.18 15.52
C LYS A 153 12.16 -1.45 15.42
N ILE A 154 11.31 -0.43 15.57
CA ILE A 154 9.84 -0.58 15.48
C ILE A 154 9.44 -1.18 14.14
N VAL A 155 9.99 -0.68 13.04
CA VAL A 155 9.67 -1.20 11.70
C VAL A 155 10.10 -2.66 11.56
N LYS A 156 11.28 -3.04 12.05
CA LYS A 156 11.75 -4.44 12.02
C LYS A 156 10.91 -5.36 12.91
N ASP A 157 10.49 -4.89 14.08
CA ASP A 157 9.64 -5.66 14.98
C ASP A 157 8.27 -5.93 14.34
N LEU A 158 7.69 -4.93 13.64
CA LEU A 158 6.47 -5.11 12.86
C LEU A 158 6.64 -6.13 11.71
N GLU A 159 7.80 -6.15 11.06
CA GLU A 159 8.12 -7.15 10.01
C GLU A 159 8.31 -8.56 10.58
N GLY A 160 8.88 -8.68 11.79
CA GLY A 160 9.13 -9.95 12.46
C GLY A 160 7.86 -10.66 12.93
N VAL A 161 6.85 -9.92 13.36
CA VAL A 161 5.56 -10.47 13.80
C VAL A 161 4.80 -11.16 12.64
N GLU A 162 4.92 -10.66 11.42
CA GLU A 162 4.27 -11.29 10.26
C GLU A 162 4.85 -12.65 9.89
N ASN A 163 6.15 -12.86 10.07
CA ASN A 163 6.80 -14.15 9.80
C ASN A 163 6.36 -15.26 10.76
N LEU A 164 5.89 -14.92 11.95
CA LEU A 164 5.34 -15.89 12.91
C LEU A 164 3.88 -16.26 12.61
N ALA A 165 3.08 -15.31 12.12
CA ALA A 165 1.67 -15.55 11.78
C ALA A 165 1.47 -16.32 10.47
N SER A 166 2.46 -16.31 9.55
CA SER A 166 2.43 -17.07 8.30
C SER A 166 2.94 -18.51 8.44
N THR A 167 3.38 -18.91 9.64
CA THR A 167 3.95 -20.25 9.93
C THR A 167 3.01 -21.10 10.81
N LEU A 168 1.85 -20.57 11.19
CA LEU A 168 0.75 -21.26 11.89
C LEU A 168 -0.44 -21.44 10.98
#